data_58f68dc7058978ef57072f722df6ae9d
#
_entry.id   58f68dc7058978ef57072f722df6ae9d
#
_cell.length_a   1.000
_cell.length_b   1.000
_cell.length_c   1.000
_cell.angle_alpha   90.00
_cell.angle_beta   90.00
_cell.angle_gamma   90.00
#
_symmetry.space_group_name_H-M   'P 1'
#
loop_
_entity.id
_entity.type
_entity.pdbx_description
1 polymer ?
#
loop_
_entity_poly.entity_id
_entity_poly.type
_entity_poly.pdbx_seq_one_letter_code
_entity_poly.pdbx_strand_id
1 'polypeptide(L)'
;MSNQRFASVWDAIEDTPEEAENMKLRSVLLTALKNYLTRTEMSQAQAAKIFGVTQPRVSDLMRGKINLFGLDALVNMATAAGLHIEMRVLEAA
;
A
#
# COMPACT_ATOMS: atom_id res chain seq x y z
N MET A 1 3.36 -25.69 7.37
CA MET A 1 3.33 -25.25 7.43
C MET A 1 3.48 -24.53 7.49
N SER A 2 3.60 -24.41 7.40
CA SER A 2 3.63 -23.79 7.42
C SER A 2 3.96 -22.86 7.31
N ASN A 3 4.47 -22.76 7.20
CA ASN A 3 4.85 -21.83 7.00
C ASN A 3 4.40 -20.93 6.16
N GLN A 4 4.16 -21.29 5.46
CA GLN A 4 3.67 -20.58 4.57
C GLN A 4 2.63 -19.81 4.92
N ARG A 5 2.03 -20.25 5.63
CA ARG A 5 0.98 -19.52 6.11
C ARG A 5 1.43 -18.21 6.55
N PHE A 6 2.67 -18.00 6.55
CA PHE A 6 3.12 -16.73 6.87
C PHE A 6 3.66 -16.02 5.73
N ALA A 7 2.95 -16.07 4.66
CA ALA A 7 3.23 -15.20 3.58
C ALA A 7 3.29 -13.76 4.06
N SER A 8 2.67 -13.47 5.18
CA SER A 8 2.63 -12.11 5.68
C SER A 8 2.47 -12.11 7.19
N VAL A 9 3.12 -11.15 7.85
CA VAL A 9 2.94 -10.94 9.27
C VAL A 9 1.49 -10.59 9.60
N TRP A 10 0.74 -10.06 8.64
CA TRP A 10 -0.67 -9.71 8.87
C TRP A 10 -1.52 -10.93 9.18
N ASP A 11 -1.14 -12.11 8.69
CA ASP A 11 -1.86 -13.33 9.02
C ASP A 11 -1.80 -13.65 10.50
N ALA A 12 -0.75 -13.20 11.17
CA ALA A 12 -0.55 -13.48 12.58
C ALA A 12 -1.18 -12.44 13.49
N ILE A 13 -1.37 -11.20 13.01
CA ILE A 13 -1.79 -10.11 13.89
C ILE A 13 -3.19 -9.59 13.63
N GLU A 14 -3.82 -9.93 12.51
CA GLU A 14 -5.19 -9.50 12.25
C GLU A 14 -6.17 -10.54 12.75
N ASP A 15 -7.35 -10.08 13.22
CA ASP A 15 -8.33 -10.96 13.85
C ASP A 15 -9.04 -11.87 12.86
N THR A 16 -9.18 -11.45 11.60
CA THR A 16 -9.92 -12.21 10.61
C THR A 16 -9.12 -12.38 9.33
N PRO A 17 -9.40 -13.44 8.56
CA PRO A 17 -8.75 -13.61 7.26
C PRO A 17 -9.02 -12.44 6.31
N GLU A 18 -10.22 -11.85 6.39
CA GLU A 18 -10.57 -10.71 5.54
C GLU A 18 -9.67 -9.51 5.85
N GLU A 19 -9.47 -9.24 7.13
CA GLU A 19 -8.62 -8.13 7.53
C GLU A 19 -7.17 -8.37 7.16
N ALA A 20 -6.69 -9.60 7.35
CA ALA A 20 -5.33 -9.96 7.00
C ALA A 20 -5.10 -9.78 5.49
N GLU A 21 -6.05 -10.24 4.68
CA GLU A 21 -5.93 -10.13 3.24
C GLU A 21 -5.93 -8.66 2.80
N ASN A 22 -6.82 -7.87 3.39
CA ASN A 22 -6.90 -6.45 3.09
C ASN A 22 -5.59 -5.74 3.41
N MET A 23 -5.03 -6.05 4.58
CA MET A 23 -3.77 -5.43 5.00
C MET A 23 -2.59 -5.86 4.16
N LYS A 24 -2.57 -7.11 3.68
CA LYS A 24 -1.54 -7.54 2.75
C LYS A 24 -1.54 -6.68 1.49
N LEU A 25 -2.73 -6.47 0.93
CA LEU A 25 -2.85 -5.67 -0.30
C LEU A 25 -2.47 -4.23 -0.06
N ARG A 26 -2.90 -3.65 1.05
CA ARG A 26 -2.50 -2.28 1.40
C ARG A 26 -1.00 -2.17 1.55
N SER A 27 -0.39 -3.17 2.18
CA SER A 27 1.05 -3.16 2.41
C SER A 27 1.82 -3.16 1.10
N VAL A 28 1.38 -3.98 0.14
CA VAL A 28 2.01 -4.04 -1.17
C VAL A 28 1.92 -2.68 -1.87
N LEU A 29 0.74 -2.08 -1.87
CA LEU A 29 0.54 -0.79 -2.54
C LEU A 29 1.31 0.32 -1.84
N LEU A 30 1.27 0.36 -0.52
CA LEU A 30 1.99 1.38 0.24
C LEU A 30 3.49 1.29 -0.02
N THR A 31 4.03 0.07 -0.03
CA THR A 31 5.45 -0.13 -0.30
C THR A 31 5.81 0.32 -1.71
N ALA A 32 4.95 0.01 -2.69
CA ALA A 32 5.19 0.43 -4.07
C ALA A 32 5.22 1.94 -4.20
N LEU A 33 4.31 2.64 -3.49
CA LEU A 33 4.27 4.10 -3.52
C LEU A 33 5.50 4.70 -2.85
N LYS A 34 5.93 4.14 -1.72
CA LYS A 34 7.14 4.60 -1.05
C LYS A 34 8.37 4.41 -1.94
N ASN A 35 8.46 3.26 -2.60
CA ASN A 35 9.56 3.00 -3.50
C ASN A 35 9.55 3.96 -4.69
N TYR A 36 8.38 4.27 -5.21
CA TYR A 36 8.24 5.25 -6.28
C TYR A 36 8.80 6.61 -5.86
N LEU A 37 8.42 7.06 -4.65
CA LEU A 37 8.91 8.36 -4.15
C LEU A 37 10.41 8.34 -3.92
N THR A 38 10.94 7.26 -3.38
CA THR A 38 12.37 7.14 -3.14
C THR A 38 13.14 7.15 -4.45
N ARG A 39 12.64 6.41 -5.44
CA ARG A 39 13.31 6.27 -6.73
C ARG A 39 13.31 7.58 -7.53
N THR A 40 12.21 8.33 -7.43
CA THR A 40 12.09 9.57 -8.20
C THR A 40 12.67 10.77 -7.45
N GLU A 41 13.00 10.62 -6.18
CA GLU A 41 13.63 11.66 -5.37
C GLU A 41 12.88 12.98 -5.34
N MET A 42 11.57 12.93 -5.53
CA MET A 42 10.76 14.14 -5.47
C MET A 42 10.48 14.54 -4.03
N SER A 43 10.21 15.83 -3.82
CA SER A 43 9.85 16.33 -2.50
C SER A 43 8.44 15.87 -2.13
N GLN A 44 8.12 15.95 -0.84
CA GLN A 44 6.77 15.64 -0.39
C GLN A 44 5.74 16.58 -0.99
N ALA A 45 6.11 17.84 -1.19
CA ALA A 45 5.21 18.81 -1.82
C ALA A 45 4.92 18.43 -3.26
N GLN A 46 5.93 18.00 -4.01
CA GLN A 46 5.74 17.54 -5.38
C GLN A 46 4.90 16.27 -5.42
N ALA A 47 5.18 15.34 -4.52
CA ALA A 47 4.43 14.09 -4.44
C ALA A 47 2.97 14.35 -4.13
N ALA A 48 2.68 15.31 -3.24
CA ALA A 48 1.32 15.65 -2.90
C ALA A 48 0.54 16.10 -4.13
N LYS A 49 1.15 16.89 -4.99
CA LYS A 49 0.51 17.35 -6.22
C LYS A 49 0.26 16.18 -7.17
N ILE A 50 1.23 15.30 -7.32
CA ILE A 50 1.10 14.17 -8.23
C ILE A 50 0.01 13.21 -7.75
N PHE A 51 0.02 12.88 -6.46
CA PHE A 51 -0.95 11.94 -5.89
C PHE A 51 -2.33 12.57 -5.72
N GLY A 52 -2.44 13.89 -5.77
CA GLY A 52 -3.71 14.56 -5.52
C GLY A 52 -4.12 14.53 -4.07
N VAL A 53 -3.16 14.59 -3.16
CA VAL A 53 -3.40 14.55 -1.71
C VAL A 53 -2.64 15.69 -1.05
N THR A 54 -2.86 15.86 0.24
CA THR A 54 -2.15 16.89 0.99
C THR A 54 -0.73 16.44 1.32
N GLN A 55 0.14 17.39 1.62
CA GLN A 55 1.51 17.07 2.00
C GLN A 55 1.57 16.25 3.29
N PRO A 56 0.76 16.53 4.33
CA PRO A 56 0.74 15.66 5.51
C PRO A 56 0.38 14.22 5.19
N ARG A 57 -0.49 13.99 4.18
CA ARG A 57 -0.82 12.63 3.75
C ARG A 57 0.40 11.93 3.17
N VAL A 58 1.21 12.66 2.39
CA VAL A 58 2.45 12.09 1.86
C VAL A 58 3.38 11.74 3.01
N SER A 59 3.48 12.60 4.01
CA SER A 59 4.30 12.33 5.19
C SER A 59 3.84 11.05 5.89
N ASP A 60 2.52 10.89 6.07
CA ASP A 60 1.97 9.70 6.70
C ASP A 60 2.28 8.44 5.89
N LEU A 61 2.22 8.55 4.57
CA LEU A 61 2.56 7.45 3.69
C LEU A 61 4.02 7.03 3.88
N MET A 62 4.92 8.01 3.88
CA MET A 62 6.35 7.72 4.01
C MET A 62 6.70 7.16 5.38
N ARG A 63 5.92 7.48 6.39
CA ARG A 63 6.10 6.92 7.73
C ARG A 63 5.49 5.54 7.87
N GLY A 64 4.82 5.04 6.83
CA GLY A 64 4.25 3.70 6.85
C GLY A 64 2.99 3.58 7.69
N LYS A 65 2.23 4.67 7.85
CA LYS A 65 1.01 4.65 8.65
C LYS A 65 -0.13 4.01 7.87
N ILE A 66 -0.04 2.71 7.68
CA ILE A 66 -0.92 1.95 6.80
C ILE A 66 -2.39 2.05 7.21
N ASN A 67 -2.67 2.22 8.49
CA ASN A 67 -4.05 2.29 8.97
C ASN A 67 -4.78 3.55 8.48
N LEU A 68 -4.04 4.54 8.00
CA LEU A 68 -4.64 5.76 7.50
C LEU A 68 -4.98 5.70 6.01
N PHE A 69 -4.64 4.60 5.35
CA PHE A 69 -4.82 4.49 3.90
C PHE A 69 -5.64 3.26 3.55
N GLY A 70 -6.86 3.47 3.09
CA GLY A 70 -7.66 2.37 2.55
C GLY A 70 -7.15 1.97 1.17
N LEU A 71 -7.62 0.81 0.70
CA LEU A 71 -7.24 0.32 -0.62
C LEU A 71 -7.59 1.31 -1.71
N ASP A 72 -8.78 1.91 -1.64
CA ASP A 72 -9.21 2.88 -2.65
C ASP A 72 -8.24 4.05 -2.74
N ALA A 73 -7.83 4.58 -1.60
CA ALA A 73 -6.92 5.71 -1.58
C ALA A 73 -5.58 5.34 -2.20
N LEU A 74 -5.07 4.15 -1.86
CA LEU A 74 -3.77 3.71 -2.37
C LEU A 74 -3.82 3.44 -3.87
N VAL A 75 -4.91 2.83 -4.36
CA VAL A 75 -5.09 2.62 -5.80
C VAL A 75 -5.16 3.95 -6.54
N ASN A 76 -5.91 4.90 -5.99
CA ASN A 76 -6.07 6.22 -6.62
C ASN A 76 -4.73 6.95 -6.68
N MET A 77 -3.95 6.88 -5.61
CA MET A 77 -2.63 7.53 -5.59
C MET A 77 -1.68 6.90 -6.60
N ALA A 78 -1.69 5.56 -6.69
CA ALA A 78 -0.84 4.86 -7.65
C ALA A 78 -1.21 5.24 -9.08
N THR A 79 -2.50 5.26 -9.38
CA THR A 79 -2.98 5.63 -10.71
C THR A 79 -2.60 7.06 -11.05
N ALA A 80 -2.75 7.98 -10.10
CA ALA A 80 -2.40 9.38 -10.32
C ALA A 80 -0.90 9.54 -10.61
N ALA A 81 -0.08 8.66 -10.04
CA ALA A 81 1.36 8.69 -10.27
C ALA A 81 1.77 8.00 -11.57
N GLY A 82 0.82 7.47 -12.31
CA GLY A 82 1.12 6.77 -13.56
C GLY A 82 1.53 5.32 -13.36
N LEU A 83 1.34 4.79 -12.17
CA LEU A 83 1.62 3.38 -11.92
C LEU A 83 0.43 2.54 -12.33
N HIS A 84 0.71 1.35 -12.84
CA HIS A 84 -0.32 0.41 -13.25
C HIS A 84 -0.33 -0.76 -12.27
N ILE A 85 -1.51 -1.15 -11.82
CA ILE A 85 -1.67 -2.24 -10.87
C ILE A 85 -2.25 -3.44 -11.59
N GLU A 86 -1.57 -4.57 -11.48
CA GLU A 86 -2.11 -5.83 -11.96
C GLU A 86 -2.38 -6.73 -10.78
N MET A 87 -3.47 -7.46 -10.86
CA MET A 87 -3.90 -8.29 -9.75
C MET A 87 -4.33 -9.64 -10.27
N ARG A 88 -4.00 -10.69 -9.53
CA ARG A 88 -4.47 -12.03 -9.81
C ARG A 88 -5.28 -12.53 -8.64
N VAL A 89 -6.42 -13.10 -8.93
CA VAL A 89 -7.27 -13.70 -7.90
C VAL A 89 -7.26 -15.19 -8.13
N LEU A 90 -6.81 -15.92 -7.13
CA LEU A 90 -6.66 -17.37 -7.23
C LEU A 90 -7.59 -18.01 -6.21
N GLU A 91 -8.07 -19.21 -6.54
CA GLU A 91 -8.87 -19.96 -5.57
C GLU A 91 -7.96 -20.48 -4.48
N ALA A 92 -8.42 -20.37 -3.23
CA ALA A 92 -7.70 -20.95 -2.12
C ALA A 92 -7.90 -22.45 -2.17
N ALA A 93 -6.81 -23.19 -2.05
CA ALA A 93 -6.85 -24.64 -2.18
C ALA A 93 -7.58 -25.33 -1.05
#